data_8a28111f134ce01df2c54a8324e4b88e
#
_entry.id   8a28111f134ce01df2c54a8324e4b88e
#
_cell.length_a   1.000
_cell.length_b   1.000
_cell.length_c   1.000
_cell.angle_alpha   90.00
_cell.angle_beta   90.00
_cell.angle_gamma   90.00
#
_symmetry.space_group_name_H-M   'P 1'
#
loop_
_entity.id
_entity.type
_entity.pdbx_description
1 polymer ?
#
loop_
_entity_poly.entity_id
_entity_poly.type
_entity_poly.pdbx_seq_one_letter_code
_entity_poly.pdbx_strand_id
1 'polypeptide(L)'
;MKFGIFYEHQLPRPWEPGDEHRLYKNALEQVELADRLGFDTVWEVEHHFLEEYSHSSAPEVFLAACSQRTKRIRLGHGIVQLPIQFNHTARVVERIATLDLVSDGRVEFGTGEASSEAELGGFMIDRETKRDQWLENLDAAARMFVEEPFAGWKGKYFEMPPRNVLPKSLQKPHPPLWVACSRRETIHLAAEKGIGALSFSFVEPAEAKLWVDDYYQTLSSSACVPAGFALNPSPQGGSGVSDSRRDEDLRRRRAAGAVAGGLRGRESAGVDFMQDPSAIFRWAKA
;
A
#
# COMPACT_ATOMS: atom_id res chain seq x y z
N MET A 1 18.79 -0.51 6.39
CA MET A 1 18.06 -0.54 5.12
C MET A 1 17.07 -1.69 5.21
N LYS A 2 15.85 -1.50 4.76
CA LYS A 2 14.84 -2.55 4.66
C LYS A 2 14.73 -3.01 3.21
N PHE A 3 14.46 -4.30 3.00
CA PHE A 3 14.32 -4.90 1.68
C PHE A 3 12.93 -5.51 1.54
N GLY A 4 12.30 -5.31 0.38
CA GLY A 4 11.03 -5.94 0.05
C GLY A 4 11.10 -6.66 -1.28
N ILE A 5 10.08 -7.47 -1.54
CA ILE A 5 9.79 -8.04 -2.85
C ILE A 5 8.50 -7.41 -3.34
N PHE A 6 8.40 -7.23 -4.65
CA PHE A 6 7.22 -6.68 -5.30
C PHE A 6 6.75 -7.61 -6.40
N TYR A 7 5.47 -7.94 -6.42
CA TYR A 7 4.86 -8.82 -7.39
C TYR A 7 3.82 -8.08 -8.23
N GLU A 8 4.02 -8.18 -9.54
CA GLU A 8 3.04 -7.85 -10.58
C GLU A 8 2.37 -9.11 -11.14
N HIS A 9 2.93 -10.29 -10.88
CA HIS A 9 2.55 -11.55 -11.50
C HIS A 9 2.53 -11.46 -13.03
N GLN A 10 3.65 -11.00 -13.60
CA GLN A 10 3.84 -10.91 -15.05
C GLN A 10 3.89 -12.30 -15.68
N LEU A 11 3.18 -12.47 -16.79
CA LEU A 11 3.16 -13.72 -17.55
C LEU A 11 3.18 -13.42 -19.05
N PRO A 12 4.39 -13.37 -19.66
CA PRO A 12 4.54 -13.13 -21.10
C PRO A 12 3.89 -14.22 -21.96
N ARG A 13 3.39 -13.85 -23.12
CA ARG A 13 2.90 -14.81 -24.13
C ARG A 13 4.06 -15.52 -24.84
N PRO A 14 3.84 -16.75 -25.40
CA PRO A 14 2.57 -17.50 -25.43
C PRO A 14 2.27 -18.17 -24.08
N TRP A 15 0.99 -18.32 -23.74
CA TRP A 15 0.57 -19.01 -22.52
C TRP A 15 0.28 -20.48 -22.78
N GLU A 16 0.78 -21.34 -21.92
CA GLU A 16 0.52 -22.76 -21.93
C GLU A 16 -0.37 -23.18 -20.77
N PRO A 17 -1.12 -24.29 -20.89
CA PRO A 17 -1.93 -24.81 -19.78
C PRO A 17 -1.09 -25.00 -18.51
N GLY A 18 -1.52 -24.36 -17.41
CA GLY A 18 -0.84 -24.45 -16.11
C GLY A 18 0.20 -23.37 -15.84
N ASP A 19 0.43 -22.43 -16.74
CA ASP A 19 1.39 -21.33 -16.53
C ASP A 19 0.99 -20.44 -15.37
N GLU A 20 -0.25 -20.00 -15.29
CA GLU A 20 -0.76 -19.22 -14.15
C GLU A 20 -0.64 -19.98 -12.83
N HIS A 21 -0.96 -21.27 -12.84
CA HIS A 21 -0.77 -22.11 -11.65
C HIS A 21 0.70 -22.15 -11.22
N ARG A 22 1.63 -22.35 -12.16
CA ARG A 22 3.08 -22.33 -11.89
C ARG A 22 3.54 -20.97 -11.38
N LEU A 23 3.09 -19.88 -12.00
CA LEU A 23 3.39 -18.51 -11.60
C LEU A 23 3.09 -18.29 -10.10
N TYR A 24 1.88 -18.59 -9.67
CA TYR A 24 1.48 -18.43 -8.28
C TYR A 24 2.19 -19.38 -7.32
N LYS A 25 2.44 -20.64 -7.72
CA LYS A 25 3.19 -21.58 -6.89
C LYS A 25 4.63 -21.13 -6.68
N ASN A 26 5.30 -20.70 -7.74
CA ASN A 26 6.66 -20.16 -7.67
C ASN A 26 6.72 -18.91 -6.80
N ALA A 27 5.76 -17.99 -6.93
CA ALA A 27 5.70 -16.79 -6.12
C ALA A 27 5.56 -17.13 -4.62
N LEU A 28 4.71 -18.08 -4.26
CA LEU A 28 4.55 -18.51 -2.86
C LEU A 28 5.88 -19.09 -2.30
N GLU A 29 6.60 -19.90 -3.06
CA GLU A 29 7.91 -20.46 -2.67
C GLU A 29 8.96 -19.36 -2.51
N GLN A 30 8.96 -18.36 -3.40
CA GLN A 30 9.85 -17.20 -3.34
C GLN A 30 9.57 -16.36 -2.09
N VAL A 31 8.30 -16.13 -1.73
CA VAL A 31 7.94 -15.40 -0.52
C VAL A 31 8.37 -16.14 0.74
N GLU A 32 8.21 -17.47 0.80
CA GLU A 32 8.76 -18.28 1.90
C GLU A 32 10.29 -18.17 2.01
N LEU A 33 10.98 -18.21 0.87
CA LEU A 33 12.42 -18.03 0.85
C LEU A 33 12.82 -16.63 1.34
N ALA A 34 12.11 -15.59 0.90
CA ALA A 34 12.35 -14.22 1.32
C ALA A 34 12.15 -14.04 2.84
N ASP A 35 11.10 -14.63 3.42
CA ASP A 35 10.89 -14.63 4.87
C ASP A 35 12.06 -15.27 5.61
N ARG A 36 12.57 -16.44 5.12
CA ARG A 36 13.74 -17.10 5.71
C ARG A 36 15.01 -16.27 5.60
N LEU A 37 15.19 -15.55 4.48
CA LEU A 37 16.37 -14.72 4.23
C LEU A 37 16.29 -13.35 4.95
N GLY A 38 15.17 -13.01 5.56
CA GLY A 38 15.02 -11.80 6.35
C GLY A 38 14.59 -10.58 5.56
N PHE A 39 13.92 -10.74 4.42
CA PHE A 39 13.24 -9.63 3.76
C PHE A 39 12.16 -9.08 4.66
N ASP A 40 11.95 -7.75 4.59
CA ASP A 40 11.05 -7.04 5.50
C ASP A 40 9.59 -7.08 5.03
N THR A 41 9.33 -6.99 3.71
CA THR A 41 7.96 -6.88 3.19
C THR A 41 7.85 -7.53 1.81
N VAL A 42 6.74 -8.21 1.55
CA VAL A 42 6.24 -8.53 0.22
C VAL A 42 5.12 -7.57 -0.13
N TRP A 43 5.18 -6.99 -1.33
CA TRP A 43 4.15 -6.12 -1.87
C TRP A 43 3.49 -6.78 -3.07
N GLU A 44 2.18 -6.78 -3.09
CA GLU A 44 1.35 -7.35 -4.16
C GLU A 44 0.44 -6.27 -4.73
N VAL A 45 0.43 -6.12 -6.06
CA VAL A 45 -0.44 -5.16 -6.75
C VAL A 45 -1.87 -5.66 -6.88
N GLU A 46 -2.79 -4.75 -7.16
CA GLU A 46 -4.11 -5.07 -7.71
C GLU A 46 -4.20 -4.49 -9.12
N HIS A 47 -4.25 -5.39 -10.12
CA HIS A 47 -4.42 -5.03 -11.51
C HIS A 47 -5.47 -5.91 -12.19
N HIS A 48 -6.16 -5.31 -13.17
CA HIS A 48 -7.23 -5.95 -13.91
C HIS A 48 -7.04 -5.73 -15.41
N PHE A 49 -7.30 -6.78 -16.20
CA PHE A 49 -7.32 -6.72 -17.68
C PHE A 49 -5.97 -6.36 -18.32
N LEU A 50 -4.84 -6.47 -17.61
CA LEU A 50 -3.51 -6.10 -18.10
C LEU A 50 -2.73 -7.27 -18.71
N GLU A 51 -3.40 -8.35 -19.05
CA GLU A 51 -2.87 -9.52 -19.76
C GLU A 51 -1.43 -9.90 -19.34
N GLU A 52 -0.43 -9.70 -20.21
CA GLU A 52 0.96 -10.11 -19.92
C GLU A 52 1.60 -9.34 -18.74
N TYR A 53 1.13 -8.11 -18.48
CA TYR A 53 1.72 -7.27 -17.45
C TYR A 53 1.37 -7.73 -16.04
N SER A 54 0.12 -8.14 -15.80
CA SER A 54 -0.29 -8.53 -14.45
C SER A 54 -1.45 -9.49 -14.43
N HIS A 55 -1.25 -10.62 -13.74
CA HIS A 55 -2.31 -11.57 -13.38
C HIS A 55 -2.77 -11.42 -11.92
N SER A 56 -2.42 -10.33 -11.24
CA SER A 56 -2.74 -10.06 -9.84
C SER A 56 -4.05 -9.31 -9.67
N SER A 57 -5.17 -10.01 -9.73
CA SER A 57 -6.51 -9.42 -9.60
C SER A 57 -7.12 -9.51 -8.20
N ALA A 58 -6.51 -10.27 -7.29
CA ALA A 58 -7.00 -10.51 -5.93
C ALA A 58 -5.83 -10.61 -4.93
N PRO A 59 -5.12 -9.49 -4.69
CA PRO A 59 -3.93 -9.49 -3.85
C PRO A 59 -4.17 -10.03 -2.44
N GLU A 60 -5.33 -9.78 -1.86
CA GLU A 60 -5.67 -10.27 -0.53
C GLU A 60 -5.71 -11.79 -0.43
N VAL A 61 -6.06 -12.49 -1.53
CA VAL A 61 -6.08 -13.96 -1.56
C VAL A 61 -4.66 -14.53 -1.57
N PHE A 62 -3.78 -13.95 -2.40
CA PHE A 62 -2.37 -14.34 -2.44
C PHE A 62 -1.66 -14.01 -1.12
N LEU A 63 -1.83 -12.81 -0.59
CA LEU A 63 -1.24 -12.38 0.67
C LEU A 63 -1.76 -13.23 1.86
N ALA A 64 -3.02 -13.67 1.84
CA ALA A 64 -3.54 -14.60 2.84
C ALA A 64 -2.84 -15.96 2.77
N ALA A 65 -2.59 -16.48 1.57
CA ALA A 65 -1.80 -17.70 1.40
C ALA A 65 -0.35 -17.53 1.88
N CYS A 66 0.29 -16.40 1.58
CA CYS A 66 1.62 -16.05 2.08
C CYS A 66 1.64 -15.98 3.62
N SER A 67 0.60 -15.43 4.24
CA SER A 67 0.53 -15.26 5.69
C SER A 67 0.65 -16.56 6.45
N GLN A 68 0.11 -17.65 5.91
CA GLN A 68 0.13 -18.98 6.54
C GLN A 68 1.43 -19.76 6.27
N ARG A 69 2.25 -19.30 5.32
CA ARG A 69 3.51 -19.92 4.92
C ARG A 69 4.74 -19.19 5.46
N THR A 70 4.54 -17.99 6.03
CA THR A 70 5.59 -17.10 6.52
C THR A 70 5.32 -16.67 7.95
N LYS A 71 6.34 -16.10 8.63
CA LYS A 71 6.22 -15.72 10.03
C LYS A 71 6.60 -14.28 10.35
N ARG A 72 7.45 -13.65 9.55
CA ARG A 72 8.04 -12.34 9.85
C ARG A 72 7.81 -11.30 8.77
N ILE A 73 7.89 -11.71 7.49
CA ILE A 73 7.73 -10.81 6.36
C ILE A 73 6.35 -10.13 6.42
N ARG A 74 6.32 -8.82 6.24
CA ARG A 74 5.09 -8.05 6.21
C ARG A 74 4.39 -8.21 4.87
N LEU A 75 3.09 -8.03 4.87
CA LEU A 75 2.19 -8.33 3.74
C LEU A 75 1.57 -7.02 3.26
N GLY A 76 2.13 -6.47 2.20
CA GLY A 76 1.76 -5.15 1.69
C GLY A 76 0.90 -5.24 0.44
N HIS A 77 -0.16 -4.45 0.41
CA HIS A 77 -0.85 -4.16 -0.84
C HIS A 77 -0.13 -3.02 -1.55
N GLY A 78 0.33 -3.27 -2.74
CA GLY A 78 1.05 -2.30 -3.53
C GLY A 78 0.39 -1.91 -4.86
N ILE A 79 -0.92 -1.71 -4.91
CA ILE A 79 -1.91 -1.20 -3.93
C ILE A 79 -3.29 -1.90 -4.07
N VAL A 80 -4.25 -1.56 -3.20
CA VAL A 80 -5.68 -1.80 -3.43
C VAL A 80 -6.28 -0.58 -4.10
N GLN A 81 -7.06 -0.81 -5.16
CA GLN A 81 -7.74 0.27 -5.88
C GLN A 81 -9.03 0.66 -5.15
N LEU A 82 -9.12 1.91 -4.68
CA LEU A 82 -10.24 2.36 -3.84
C LEU A 82 -11.42 3.02 -4.56
N PRO A 83 -11.36 3.49 -5.84
CA PRO A 83 -12.59 3.96 -6.47
C PRO A 83 -13.69 2.90 -6.34
N ILE A 84 -14.90 3.35 -5.99
CA ILE A 84 -15.99 2.48 -5.51
C ILE A 84 -16.42 1.38 -6.49
N GLN A 85 -16.22 1.61 -7.79
CA GLN A 85 -16.53 0.64 -8.82
C GLN A 85 -15.55 -0.56 -8.84
N PHE A 86 -14.29 -0.35 -8.39
CA PHE A 86 -13.37 -1.47 -8.17
C PHE A 86 -13.74 -2.24 -6.91
N ASN A 87 -13.86 -1.50 -5.81
CA ASN A 87 -14.00 -2.10 -4.50
C ASN A 87 -14.91 -1.27 -3.61
N HIS A 88 -15.99 -1.87 -3.10
CA HIS A 88 -16.77 -1.22 -2.06
C HIS A 88 -15.93 -1.05 -0.79
N THR A 89 -15.84 0.17 -0.26
CA THR A 89 -14.95 0.54 0.85
C THR A 89 -15.09 -0.38 2.07
N ALA A 90 -16.31 -0.71 2.48
CA ALA A 90 -16.51 -1.63 3.60
C ALA A 90 -15.93 -3.02 3.33
N ARG A 91 -16.05 -3.54 2.09
CA ARG A 91 -15.48 -4.83 1.71
C ARG A 91 -13.96 -4.82 1.74
N VAL A 92 -13.34 -3.70 1.36
CA VAL A 92 -11.88 -3.53 1.50
C VAL A 92 -11.48 -3.59 2.96
N VAL A 93 -12.13 -2.81 3.83
CA VAL A 93 -11.82 -2.77 5.27
C VAL A 93 -11.98 -4.15 5.92
N GLU A 94 -13.06 -4.88 5.61
CA GLU A 94 -13.28 -6.25 6.11
C GLU A 94 -12.18 -7.22 5.69
N ARG A 95 -11.76 -7.19 4.41
CA ARG A 95 -10.69 -8.05 3.88
C ARG A 95 -9.33 -7.73 4.48
N ILE A 96 -8.99 -6.43 4.57
CA ILE A 96 -7.74 -5.96 5.18
C ILE A 96 -7.69 -6.33 6.67
N ALA A 97 -8.78 -6.11 7.41
CA ALA A 97 -8.85 -6.47 8.82
C ALA A 97 -8.76 -8.00 9.04
N THR A 98 -9.40 -8.78 8.17
CA THR A 98 -9.31 -10.25 8.23
C THR A 98 -7.88 -10.72 7.95
N LEU A 99 -7.23 -10.18 6.90
CA LEU A 99 -5.85 -10.50 6.60
C LEU A 99 -4.91 -10.11 7.75
N ASP A 100 -5.16 -8.98 8.39
CA ASP A 100 -4.37 -8.52 9.53
C ASP A 100 -4.47 -9.47 10.74
N LEU A 101 -5.68 -9.98 11.01
CA LEU A 101 -5.90 -10.98 12.06
C LEU A 101 -5.21 -12.31 11.76
N VAL A 102 -5.37 -12.86 10.55
CA VAL A 102 -4.79 -14.17 10.21
C VAL A 102 -3.28 -14.13 9.97
N SER A 103 -2.72 -12.94 9.83
CA SER A 103 -1.28 -12.71 9.67
C SER A 103 -0.58 -12.24 10.94
N ASP A 104 -1.26 -12.23 12.09
CA ASP A 104 -0.70 -11.72 13.37
C ASP A 104 -0.20 -10.26 13.26
N GLY A 105 -0.97 -9.38 12.61
CA GLY A 105 -0.68 -7.95 12.56
C GLY A 105 0.45 -7.57 11.59
N ARG A 106 0.64 -8.31 10.50
CA ARG A 106 1.71 -8.06 9.52
C ARG A 106 1.28 -7.28 8.28
N VAL A 107 0.06 -6.78 8.22
CA VAL A 107 -0.45 -6.07 7.03
C VAL A 107 0.10 -4.66 6.92
N GLU A 108 0.43 -4.25 5.68
CA GLU A 108 0.65 -2.88 5.23
C GLU A 108 -0.43 -2.57 4.19
N PHE A 109 -1.26 -1.56 4.44
CA PHE A 109 -2.40 -1.25 3.59
C PHE A 109 -2.07 -0.13 2.61
N GLY A 110 -1.58 -0.49 1.43
CA GLY A 110 -1.38 0.43 0.32
C GLY A 110 -2.65 0.64 -0.49
N THR A 111 -2.88 1.88 -0.91
CA THR A 111 -4.09 2.32 -1.62
C THR A 111 -3.76 3.11 -2.88
N GLY A 112 -4.69 3.20 -3.82
CA GLY A 112 -4.52 3.97 -5.04
C GLY A 112 -5.81 4.21 -5.81
N GLU A 113 -5.65 4.93 -6.93
CA GLU A 113 -6.75 5.44 -7.76
C GLU A 113 -6.85 4.79 -9.15
N ALA A 114 -6.02 3.79 -9.45
CA ALA A 114 -5.77 3.25 -10.79
C ALA A 114 -5.11 4.24 -11.77
N SER A 115 -4.46 3.71 -12.79
CA SER A 115 -3.82 4.52 -13.84
C SER A 115 -4.09 4.02 -15.25
N SER A 116 -4.36 2.73 -15.42
CA SER A 116 -4.54 2.07 -16.69
C SER A 116 -5.89 2.36 -17.31
N GLU A 117 -5.91 2.67 -18.60
CA GLU A 117 -7.16 2.87 -19.37
C GLU A 117 -7.97 1.58 -19.46
N ALA A 118 -7.31 0.42 -19.53
CA ALA A 118 -8.01 -0.87 -19.58
C ALA A 118 -8.81 -1.11 -18.29
N GLU A 119 -8.23 -0.77 -17.15
CA GLU A 119 -8.87 -0.91 -15.85
C GLU A 119 -10.01 0.10 -15.66
N LEU A 120 -9.73 1.39 -15.92
CA LEU A 120 -10.74 2.44 -15.79
C LEU A 120 -11.94 2.17 -16.71
N GLY A 121 -11.68 1.81 -17.99
CA GLY A 121 -12.72 1.48 -18.94
C GLY A 121 -13.48 0.20 -18.58
N GLY A 122 -12.77 -0.84 -18.13
CA GLY A 122 -13.36 -2.11 -17.72
C GLY A 122 -14.34 -2.00 -16.56
N PHE A 123 -14.06 -1.11 -15.61
CA PHE A 123 -14.92 -0.83 -14.45
C PHE A 123 -15.76 0.45 -14.60
N MET A 124 -15.74 1.08 -15.79
CA MET A 124 -16.52 2.28 -16.09
C MET A 124 -16.26 3.44 -15.12
N ILE A 125 -14.99 3.65 -14.77
CA ILE A 125 -14.56 4.71 -13.87
C ILE A 125 -14.15 5.93 -14.70
N ASP A 126 -14.73 7.08 -14.37
CA ASP A 126 -14.34 8.34 -14.93
C ASP A 126 -12.96 8.78 -14.41
N ARG A 127 -12.02 8.95 -15.34
CA ARG A 127 -10.65 9.38 -15.08
C ARG A 127 -10.56 10.67 -14.27
N GLU A 128 -11.48 11.62 -14.50
CA GLU A 128 -11.46 12.93 -13.87
C GLU A 128 -11.87 12.86 -12.39
N THR A 129 -12.63 11.83 -12.02
CA THR A 129 -13.17 11.69 -10.65
C THR A 129 -12.44 10.65 -9.79
N LYS A 130 -11.59 9.82 -10.38
CA LYS A 130 -10.94 8.68 -9.67
C LYS A 130 -10.13 9.11 -8.44
N ARG A 131 -9.45 10.28 -8.49
CA ARG A 131 -8.70 10.82 -7.37
C ARG A 131 -9.60 11.26 -6.23
N ASP A 132 -10.68 11.97 -6.53
CA ASP A 132 -11.67 12.39 -5.54
C ASP A 132 -12.33 11.17 -4.89
N GLN A 133 -12.64 10.14 -5.70
CA GLN A 133 -13.18 8.87 -5.19
C GLN A 133 -12.19 8.18 -4.25
N TRP A 134 -10.91 8.11 -4.63
CA TRP A 134 -9.87 7.55 -3.78
C TRP A 134 -9.78 8.29 -2.43
N LEU A 135 -9.75 9.63 -2.44
CA LEU A 135 -9.69 10.44 -1.22
C LEU A 135 -10.90 10.20 -0.32
N GLU A 136 -12.11 10.22 -0.89
CA GLU A 136 -13.34 9.98 -0.14
C GLU A 136 -13.35 8.58 0.49
N ASN A 137 -12.94 7.57 -0.29
CA ASN A 137 -12.95 6.19 0.17
C ASN A 137 -11.82 5.91 1.18
N LEU A 138 -10.67 6.58 1.08
CA LEU A 138 -9.61 6.51 2.08
C LEU A 138 -10.06 7.03 3.45
N ASP A 139 -10.71 8.20 3.47
CA ASP A 139 -11.22 8.80 4.71
C ASP A 139 -12.31 7.92 5.34
N ALA A 140 -13.24 7.39 4.53
CA ALA A 140 -14.25 6.45 5.00
C ALA A 140 -13.65 5.14 5.53
N ALA A 141 -12.67 4.57 4.84
CA ALA A 141 -11.99 3.35 5.28
C ALA A 141 -11.29 3.54 6.62
N ALA A 142 -10.56 4.65 6.78
CA ALA A 142 -9.88 4.97 8.03
C ALA A 142 -10.85 5.02 9.22
N ARG A 143 -12.04 5.59 9.04
CA ARG A 143 -13.10 5.62 10.06
C ARG A 143 -13.71 4.24 10.30
N MET A 144 -13.95 3.46 9.25
CA MET A 144 -14.50 2.10 9.36
C MET A 144 -13.61 1.16 10.16
N PHE A 145 -12.28 1.34 10.14
CA PHE A 145 -11.37 0.55 10.97
C PHE A 145 -11.53 0.78 12.47
N VAL A 146 -11.92 1.99 12.88
CA VAL A 146 -11.87 2.40 14.29
C VAL A 146 -13.23 2.63 14.94
N GLU A 147 -14.21 3.13 14.19
CA GLU A 147 -15.54 3.42 14.75
C GLU A 147 -16.31 2.12 15.02
N GLU A 148 -16.98 2.06 16.18
CA GLU A 148 -17.79 0.94 16.59
C GLU A 148 -19.01 1.42 17.38
N PRO A 149 -20.20 1.46 16.71
CA PRO A 149 -20.43 1.22 15.30
C PRO A 149 -19.91 2.36 14.41
N PHE A 150 -19.63 2.06 13.14
CA PHE A 150 -19.39 3.08 12.13
C PHE A 150 -20.66 3.90 11.93
N ALA A 151 -20.54 5.22 12.05
CA ALA A 151 -21.69 6.13 12.04
C ALA A 151 -22.40 6.27 10.67
N GLY A 152 -21.87 5.62 9.64
CA GLY A 152 -22.32 5.75 8.26
C GLY A 152 -21.51 6.75 7.48
N TRP A 153 -21.76 6.82 6.19
CA TRP A 153 -21.12 7.74 5.26
C TRP A 153 -22.14 8.34 4.30
N LYS A 154 -22.05 9.62 4.06
CA LYS A 154 -22.82 10.31 3.02
C LYS A 154 -21.86 11.18 2.26
N GLY A 155 -21.28 10.63 1.19
CA GLY A 155 -20.31 11.27 0.34
C GLY A 155 -20.86 11.66 -1.02
N LYS A 156 -19.98 12.09 -1.89
CA LYS A 156 -20.30 12.41 -3.28
C LYS A 156 -20.37 11.14 -4.15
N TYR A 157 -19.56 10.14 -3.83
CA TYR A 157 -19.37 8.97 -4.68
C TYR A 157 -19.97 7.70 -4.11
N PHE A 158 -20.20 7.63 -2.80
CA PHE A 158 -20.97 6.54 -2.21
C PHE A 158 -21.69 6.97 -0.93
N GLU A 159 -22.70 6.19 -0.57
CA GLU A 159 -23.46 6.37 0.66
C GLU A 159 -23.60 5.00 1.36
N MET A 160 -23.46 5.00 2.67
CA MET A 160 -23.63 3.81 3.50
C MET A 160 -24.30 4.19 4.82
N PRO A 161 -25.38 3.50 5.22
CA PRO A 161 -26.00 3.74 6.52
C PRO A 161 -25.09 3.27 7.67
N PRO A 162 -25.37 3.70 8.93
CA PRO A 162 -24.63 3.22 10.10
C PRO A 162 -24.61 1.68 10.17
N ARG A 163 -23.42 1.09 10.34
CA ARG A 163 -23.21 -0.37 10.45
C ARG A 163 -22.01 -0.64 11.33
N ASN A 164 -22.01 -1.82 11.93
CA ASN A 164 -20.80 -2.32 12.57
C ASN A 164 -19.95 -3.06 11.52
N VAL A 165 -18.84 -2.44 11.08
CA VAL A 165 -17.92 -3.03 10.10
C VAL A 165 -16.96 -3.95 10.84
N LEU A 166 -17.06 -5.24 10.59
CA LEU A 166 -16.33 -6.30 11.29
C LEU A 166 -15.67 -7.28 10.30
N PRO A 167 -14.54 -7.92 10.69
CA PRO A 167 -13.84 -7.77 11.98
C PRO A 167 -13.07 -6.45 12.09
N LYS A 168 -12.54 -6.15 13.28
CA LYS A 168 -11.55 -5.08 13.46
C LYS A 168 -10.14 -5.64 13.35
N SER A 169 -9.21 -4.87 12.77
CA SER A 169 -7.80 -5.26 12.64
C SER A 169 -7.13 -5.52 14.00
N LEU A 170 -6.10 -6.37 13.99
CA LEU A 170 -5.24 -6.59 15.16
C LEU A 170 -4.38 -5.35 15.45
N GLN A 171 -3.80 -4.77 14.40
CA GLN A 171 -3.04 -3.53 14.49
C GLN A 171 -3.98 -2.36 14.82
N LYS A 172 -3.58 -1.49 15.76
CA LYS A 172 -4.38 -0.35 16.22
C LYS A 172 -3.67 0.97 15.94
N PRO A 173 -4.39 1.99 15.50
CA PRO A 173 -5.84 2.05 15.25
C PRO A 173 -6.25 1.26 14.00
N HIS A 174 -5.36 1.03 13.06
CA HIS A 174 -5.51 0.28 11.81
C HIS A 174 -4.13 -0.11 11.27
N PRO A 175 -4.02 -1.01 10.26
CA PRO A 175 -2.75 -1.27 9.56
C PRO A 175 -2.15 0.02 8.99
N PRO A 176 -0.81 0.15 8.91
CA PRO A 176 -0.16 1.32 8.30
C PRO A 176 -0.71 1.60 6.90
N LEU A 177 -1.05 2.87 6.64
CA LEU A 177 -1.62 3.33 5.39
C LEU A 177 -0.54 3.81 4.43
N TRP A 178 -0.69 3.49 3.15
CA TRP A 178 0.22 3.87 2.09
C TRP A 178 -0.55 4.30 0.84
N VAL A 179 0.11 5.04 -0.05
CA VAL A 179 -0.44 5.38 -1.37
C VAL A 179 0.60 5.22 -2.46
N ALA A 180 0.18 4.72 -3.63
CA ALA A 180 1.03 4.67 -4.82
C ALA A 180 1.26 6.08 -5.37
N CYS A 181 2.53 6.42 -5.60
CA CYS A 181 2.98 7.73 -6.00
C CYS A 181 3.81 7.65 -7.29
N SER A 182 3.23 8.02 -8.42
CA SER A 182 3.93 8.15 -9.70
C SER A 182 4.42 9.57 -9.99
N ARG A 183 4.02 10.56 -9.17
CA ARG A 183 4.32 11.98 -9.34
C ARG A 183 4.60 12.64 -8.01
N ARG A 184 5.39 13.74 -8.03
CA ARG A 184 5.75 14.53 -6.85
C ARG A 184 4.53 15.01 -6.07
N GLU A 185 3.48 15.46 -6.76
CA GLU A 185 2.26 15.97 -6.12
C GLU A 185 1.57 14.90 -5.27
N THR A 186 1.64 13.63 -5.70
CA THR A 186 1.06 12.53 -4.91
C THR A 186 1.92 12.20 -3.69
N ILE A 187 3.24 12.36 -3.77
CA ILE A 187 4.14 12.21 -2.62
C ILE A 187 3.89 13.32 -1.59
N HIS A 188 3.72 14.55 -2.05
CA HIS A 188 3.37 15.68 -1.20
C HIS A 188 2.02 15.45 -0.50
N LEU A 189 1.00 15.02 -1.25
CA LEU A 189 -0.32 14.66 -0.70
C LEU A 189 -0.23 13.51 0.32
N ALA A 190 0.62 12.51 0.09
CA ALA A 190 0.87 11.44 1.07
C ALA A 190 1.41 12.00 2.39
N ALA A 191 2.33 12.96 2.32
CA ALA A 191 2.87 13.65 3.49
C ALA A 191 1.81 14.49 4.21
N GLU A 192 0.98 15.23 3.47
CA GLU A 192 -0.15 16.00 4.04
C GLU A 192 -1.14 15.07 4.76
N LYS A 193 -1.39 13.89 4.22
CA LYS A 193 -2.28 12.89 4.81
C LYS A 193 -1.60 12.02 5.89
N GLY A 194 -0.31 12.21 6.16
CA GLY A 194 0.44 11.46 7.17
C GLY A 194 0.55 9.96 6.88
N ILE A 195 0.46 9.55 5.60
CA ILE A 195 0.55 8.16 5.13
C ILE A 195 1.85 7.90 4.38
N GLY A 196 2.23 6.64 4.25
CA GLY A 196 3.44 6.24 3.53
C GLY A 196 3.30 6.44 2.01
N ALA A 197 4.40 6.77 1.34
CA ALA A 197 4.47 6.89 -0.11
C ALA A 197 5.15 5.66 -0.72
N LEU A 198 4.48 4.99 -1.66
CA LEU A 198 5.04 3.92 -2.48
C LEU A 198 5.36 4.53 -3.85
N SER A 199 6.64 4.71 -4.16
CA SER A 199 7.06 5.36 -5.39
C SER A 199 8.03 4.50 -6.17
N PHE A 200 7.90 4.51 -7.50
CA PHE A 200 8.89 3.97 -8.41
C PHE A 200 10.03 4.98 -8.61
N SER A 201 11.26 4.47 -8.70
CA SER A 201 12.45 5.29 -8.93
C SER A 201 12.74 5.44 -10.43
N PHE A 202 11.84 6.12 -11.15
CA PHE A 202 12.04 6.45 -12.58
C PHE A 202 12.66 7.83 -12.78
N VAL A 203 13.15 8.44 -11.71
CA VAL A 203 13.73 9.78 -11.73
C VAL A 203 15.19 9.74 -11.31
N GLU A 204 15.96 10.75 -11.71
CA GLU A 204 17.35 10.88 -11.30
C GLU A 204 17.49 10.97 -9.78
N PRO A 205 18.56 10.42 -9.17
CA PRO A 205 18.75 10.40 -7.72
C PRO A 205 18.65 11.78 -7.06
N ALA A 206 19.09 12.84 -7.74
CA ALA A 206 19.01 14.21 -7.23
C ALA A 206 17.54 14.68 -7.12
N GLU A 207 16.73 14.35 -8.09
CA GLU A 207 15.29 14.65 -8.07
C GLU A 207 14.55 13.81 -7.02
N ALA A 208 14.86 12.51 -6.94
CA ALA A 208 14.32 11.65 -5.89
C ALA A 208 14.60 12.21 -4.49
N LYS A 209 15.81 12.72 -4.27
CA LYS A 209 16.15 13.38 -2.99
C LYS A 209 15.25 14.57 -2.68
N LEU A 210 14.95 15.41 -3.66
CA LEU A 210 14.04 16.56 -3.46
C LEU A 210 12.63 16.10 -3.07
N TRP A 211 12.14 14.99 -3.64
CA TRP A 211 10.85 14.42 -3.29
C TRP A 211 10.84 13.88 -1.86
N VAL A 212 11.93 13.25 -1.45
CA VAL A 212 12.09 12.76 -0.06
C VAL A 212 12.13 13.91 0.93
N ASP A 213 12.93 14.93 0.65
CA ASP A 213 13.06 16.10 1.52
C ASP A 213 11.70 16.82 1.67
N ASP A 214 10.96 17.01 0.57
CA ASP A 214 9.62 17.60 0.56
C ASP A 214 8.63 16.76 1.40
N TYR A 215 8.64 15.44 1.23
CA TYR A 215 7.81 14.53 2.00
C TYR A 215 8.03 14.69 3.51
N TYR A 216 9.27 14.61 3.98
CA TYR A 216 9.57 14.71 5.41
C TYR A 216 9.34 16.10 5.97
N GLN A 217 9.63 17.15 5.20
CA GLN A 217 9.36 18.53 5.59
C GLN A 217 7.84 18.74 5.77
N THR A 218 7.03 18.30 4.82
CA THR A 218 5.57 18.40 4.89
C THR A 218 5.01 17.56 6.03
N LEU A 219 5.46 16.31 6.17
CA LEU A 219 5.04 15.40 7.24
C LEU A 219 5.31 15.97 8.64
N SER A 220 6.39 16.75 8.79
CA SER A 220 6.79 17.36 10.06
C SER A 220 6.14 18.72 10.30
N SER A 221 5.39 19.24 9.34
CA SER A 221 4.78 20.58 9.39
C SER A 221 3.33 20.51 9.88
N SER A 222 2.73 21.69 10.11
CA SER A 222 1.31 21.84 10.41
C SER A 222 0.38 21.54 9.22
N ALA A 223 0.95 21.40 8.00
CA ALA A 223 0.19 20.98 6.83
C ALA A 223 -0.21 19.51 6.89
N CYS A 224 0.50 18.69 7.67
CA CYS A 224 0.15 17.28 7.84
C CYS A 224 -1.08 17.12 8.73
N VAL A 225 -2.20 16.73 8.11
CA VAL A 225 -3.44 16.31 8.78
C VAL A 225 -3.63 14.82 8.47
N PRO A 226 -3.31 13.92 9.42
CA PRO A 226 -3.36 12.48 9.16
C PRO A 226 -4.72 12.00 8.69
N ALA A 227 -4.75 11.23 7.61
CA ALA A 227 -5.92 10.46 7.23
C ALA A 227 -6.18 9.40 8.31
N GLY A 228 -7.38 9.40 8.85
CA GLY A 228 -7.72 8.54 9.98
C GLY A 228 -7.24 9.10 11.32
N PHE A 229 -7.27 8.24 12.33
CA PHE A 229 -6.90 8.63 13.68
C PHE A 229 -5.38 8.72 13.81
N ALA A 230 -4.95 9.84 14.32
CA ALA A 230 -3.59 10.33 14.39
C ALA A 230 -2.52 9.25 14.55
N LEU A 231 -1.79 9.03 13.49
CA LEU A 231 -0.51 8.35 13.54
C LEU A 231 0.63 9.35 13.84
N ASN A 232 0.36 10.66 13.86
CA ASN A 232 1.27 11.71 14.33
C ASN A 232 0.55 12.62 15.31
N PRO A 233 0.97 12.72 16.57
CA PRO A 233 0.53 13.82 17.40
C PRO A 233 1.07 15.11 16.77
N SER A 234 0.16 15.98 16.33
CA SER A 234 0.50 17.36 16.01
C SER A 234 1.28 17.97 17.19
N PRO A 235 2.27 18.83 16.94
CA PRO A 235 2.95 19.57 18.01
C PRO A 235 2.02 20.47 18.83
N GLN A 236 0.75 20.60 18.44
CA GLN A 236 -0.26 21.40 19.15
C GLN A 236 -1.27 20.47 19.83
N GLY A 237 -0.94 20.13 21.04
CA GLY A 237 -1.70 19.70 22.18
C GLY A 237 -3.14 19.17 22.00
N GLY A 238 -3.27 17.85 22.13
CA GLY A 238 -4.52 17.18 22.50
C GLY A 238 -4.17 16.00 23.37
N SER A 239 -4.64 16.01 24.60
CA SER A 239 -4.41 14.99 25.64
C SER A 239 -5.02 13.64 25.20
N GLY A 240 -4.16 12.75 24.72
CA GLY A 240 -4.45 11.34 24.58
C GLY A 240 -3.22 10.56 25.06
N VAL A 241 -3.42 9.61 25.93
CA VAL A 241 -2.38 8.79 26.57
C VAL A 241 -1.42 8.25 25.51
N SER A 242 -0.22 8.82 25.43
CA SER A 242 0.84 8.37 24.54
C SER A 242 1.56 7.18 25.18
N ASP A 243 1.45 6.01 24.59
CA ASP A 243 2.40 4.94 24.82
C ASP A 243 3.67 5.25 24.03
N SER A 244 4.65 5.85 24.68
CA SER A 244 5.89 6.36 24.06
C SER A 244 6.68 5.31 23.26
N ARG A 245 6.56 4.02 23.59
CA ARG A 245 7.21 2.91 22.86
C ARG A 245 6.51 2.62 21.54
N ARG A 246 5.18 2.77 21.51
CA ARG A 246 4.34 2.57 20.34
C ARG A 246 4.53 3.69 19.33
N ASP A 247 4.64 4.93 19.81
CA ASP A 247 4.89 6.11 18.98
C ASP A 247 6.29 6.06 18.33
N GLU A 248 7.30 5.55 19.02
CA GLU A 248 8.64 5.41 18.47
C GLU A 248 8.70 4.30 17.41
N ASP A 249 8.03 3.18 17.60
CA ASP A 249 7.96 2.09 16.61
C ASP A 249 7.15 2.53 15.38
N LEU A 250 6.08 3.28 15.55
CA LEU A 250 5.29 3.87 14.48
C LEU A 250 6.06 4.96 13.71
N ARG A 251 6.84 5.81 14.39
CA ARG A 251 7.73 6.78 13.76
C ARG A 251 8.83 6.08 12.96
N ARG A 252 9.42 5.02 13.51
CA ARG A 252 10.42 4.19 12.81
C ARG A 252 9.83 3.52 11.58
N ARG A 253 8.58 3.04 11.64
CA ARG A 253 7.89 2.40 10.51
C ARG A 253 7.53 3.40 9.42
N ARG A 254 7.15 4.64 9.77
CA ARG A 254 6.85 5.72 8.82
C ARG A 254 8.11 6.25 8.14
N ALA A 255 9.19 6.44 8.89
CA ALA A 255 10.48 6.83 8.34
C ALA A 255 11.03 5.78 7.36
N ALA A 256 10.60 4.53 7.46
CA ALA A 256 11.02 3.46 6.56
C ALA A 256 10.32 3.47 5.20
N GLY A 257 9.27 4.27 5.04
CA GLY A 257 8.37 4.18 3.90
C GLY A 257 8.47 5.26 2.84
N ALA A 258 9.35 6.22 3.00
CA ALA A 258 9.51 7.23 1.99
C ALA A 258 10.65 6.83 1.03
N VAL A 259 10.29 6.62 -0.20
CA VAL A 259 11.18 6.50 -1.37
C VAL A 259 11.97 5.19 -1.53
N ALA A 260 11.54 4.38 -2.46
CA ALA A 260 12.39 3.42 -3.13
C ALA A 260 13.44 4.19 -3.97
N GLY A 261 14.71 4.19 -3.56
CA GLY A 261 15.78 4.65 -4.42
C GLY A 261 16.67 5.76 -3.90
N GLY A 262 17.56 5.44 -3.02
CA GLY A 262 18.77 6.22 -2.77
C GLY A 262 19.98 5.34 -3.08
N LEU A 263 20.43 5.32 -4.32
CA LEU A 263 21.71 4.70 -4.69
C LEU A 263 22.84 5.64 -4.27
N ARG A 264 23.63 5.23 -3.29
CA ARG A 264 25.04 5.67 -3.26
C ARG A 264 25.87 4.70 -4.08
N GLY A 265 26.33 5.20 -5.20
CA GLY A 265 27.49 4.81 -5.99
C GLY A 265 27.82 3.32 -6.12
N ARG A 266 27.47 2.78 -7.25
CA ARG A 266 28.33 2.00 -8.17
C ARG A 266 27.58 1.86 -9.47
N GLU A 267 28.27 2.05 -10.57
CA GLU A 267 27.81 1.79 -11.93
C GLU A 267 27.13 0.41 -11.98
N SER A 268 25.84 0.39 -12.26
CA SER A 268 25.13 -0.83 -12.60
C SER A 268 24.59 -0.67 -14.01
N ALA A 269 25.00 -1.60 -14.87
CA ALA A 269 24.37 -1.83 -16.16
C ALA A 269 22.86 -1.82 -15.98
N GLY A 270 22.16 -1.11 -16.88
CA GLY A 270 20.70 -0.98 -16.85
C GLY A 270 20.09 -2.37 -16.82
N VAL A 271 19.36 -2.65 -15.76
CA VAL A 271 18.47 -3.79 -15.68
C VAL A 271 17.15 -3.33 -16.28
N ASP A 272 16.79 -3.91 -17.39
CA ASP A 272 15.50 -3.69 -18.05
C ASP A 272 14.42 -4.35 -17.18
N PHE A 273 13.71 -3.55 -16.41
CA PHE A 273 12.67 -3.97 -15.47
C PHE A 273 11.47 -4.65 -16.15
N MET A 274 11.38 -4.59 -17.48
CA MET A 274 10.36 -5.28 -18.27
C MET A 274 10.60 -6.78 -18.42
N GLN A 275 11.76 -7.29 -18.03
CA GLN A 275 12.16 -8.69 -18.25
C GLN A 275 12.45 -9.50 -16.98
N ASP A 276 12.42 -8.88 -15.80
CA ASP A 276 12.66 -9.60 -14.53
C ASP A 276 11.40 -9.62 -13.65
N PRO A 277 10.74 -10.78 -13.51
CA PRO A 277 9.52 -10.92 -12.69
C PRO A 277 9.75 -10.81 -11.18
N SER A 278 11.00 -10.62 -10.73
CA SER A 278 11.36 -10.48 -9.31
C SER A 278 12.00 -9.11 -9.00
N ALA A 279 11.27 -8.02 -9.20
CA ALA A 279 11.77 -6.71 -8.82
C ALA A 279 12.02 -6.63 -7.29
N ILE A 280 13.27 -6.43 -6.89
CA ILE A 280 13.68 -6.26 -5.49
C ILE A 280 13.70 -4.77 -5.16
N PHE A 281 12.85 -4.33 -4.23
CA PHE A 281 12.84 -2.95 -3.75
C PHE A 281 13.83 -2.76 -2.60
N ARG A 282 14.64 -1.72 -2.69
CA ARG A 282 15.51 -1.27 -1.60
C ARG A 282 14.88 -0.07 -0.90
N TRP A 283 14.71 -0.19 0.41
CA TRP A 283 14.21 0.89 1.25
C TRP A 283 15.41 1.57 1.91
N ALA A 284 15.59 2.86 1.69
CA ALA A 284 16.61 3.62 2.41
C ALA A 284 16.05 4.12 3.73
N LYS A 285 16.76 3.85 4.83
CA LYS A 285 16.55 4.51 6.11
C LYS A 285 17.34 5.81 6.07
N ALA A 286 16.66 6.95 6.26
CA ALA A 286 17.34 8.19 6.61
C ALA A 286 17.81 8.14 8.05
#